data_39b83f8b88312d94f52cf6c2f729d30c
#
_entry.id   39b83f8b88312d94f52cf6c2f729d30c
#
_cell.length_a   1.000
_cell.length_b   1.000
_cell.length_c   1.000
_cell.angle_alpha   90.00
_cell.angle_beta   90.00
_cell.angle_gamma   90.00
#
_symmetry.space_group_name_H-M   'P 1'
#
loop_
_entity.id
_entity.type
_entity.pdbx_description
1 polymer ?
#
loop_
_entity_poly.entity_id
_entity_poly.type
_entity_poly.pdbx_seq_one_letter_code
_entity_poly.pdbx_strand_id
1 'polypeptide(L)'
;MTEQRERKIVAAEPQFDIPIEEDWAKFDHVTPDGKKEKLQLAIKGTIDLVTEVDDGVIEVIDWKTGRRLNWATGEEKTYEKLLVDPQLLLYNYAISKLFSDYKQAIMSIFYIRDGGPFSMCFDESDQANFLSMLEKRFKQIKRNDFPKPISKNRSK
;
A
#
# COMPACT_ATOMS: atom_id res chain seq x y z
N MET A 1 16.71 2.53 -24.30
CA MET A 1 16.45 3.81 -23.57
C MET A 1 15.41 4.70 -24.23
N THR A 2 15.04 4.44 -25.46
CA THR A 2 13.96 5.12 -26.17
C THR A 2 12.57 4.65 -25.71
N GLU A 3 12.42 3.44 -25.18
CA GLU A 3 11.14 2.85 -24.79
C GLU A 3 10.43 3.55 -23.62
N GLN A 4 11.17 4.16 -22.70
CA GLN A 4 10.56 4.86 -21.56
C GLN A 4 9.91 6.20 -21.93
N ARG A 5 10.28 6.80 -23.02
CA ARG A 5 9.73 8.08 -23.49
C ARG A 5 8.40 7.93 -24.25
N GLU A 6 8.11 6.73 -24.72
CA GLU A 6 6.92 6.45 -25.52
C GLU A 6 5.77 5.79 -24.73
N ARG A 7 5.98 5.53 -23.44
CA ARG A 7 4.95 4.93 -22.61
C ARG A 7 3.79 5.91 -22.39
N LYS A 8 2.60 5.43 -22.62
CA LYS A 8 1.39 6.21 -22.38
C LYS A 8 1.18 6.38 -20.88
N ILE A 9 1.12 7.62 -20.43
CA ILE A 9 0.76 7.93 -19.05
C ILE A 9 -0.74 7.73 -18.89
N VAL A 10 -1.14 6.86 -17.96
CA VAL A 10 -2.52 6.61 -17.59
C VAL A 10 -2.94 7.60 -16.50
N ALA A 11 -2.13 7.76 -15.48
CA ALA A 11 -2.37 8.68 -14.39
C ALA A 11 -1.06 9.13 -13.75
N ALA A 12 -0.94 10.41 -13.46
CA ALA A 12 0.17 10.99 -12.70
C ALA A 12 -0.33 11.41 -11.32
N GLU A 13 0.34 10.94 -10.29
CA GLU A 13 0.01 11.18 -8.88
C GLU A 13 -1.47 10.91 -8.53
N PRO A 14 -2.08 9.79 -9.01
CA PRO A 14 -3.46 9.52 -8.67
C PRO A 14 -3.62 9.32 -7.16
N GLN A 15 -4.59 10.02 -6.60
CA GLN A 15 -5.00 9.85 -5.21
C GLN A 15 -6.10 8.79 -5.12
N PHE A 16 -6.11 8.04 -4.05
CA PHE A 16 -7.16 7.08 -3.79
C PHE A 16 -7.71 7.21 -2.37
N ASP A 17 -8.99 6.94 -2.26
CA ASP A 17 -9.75 6.83 -1.01
C ASP A 17 -10.76 5.71 -1.22
N ILE A 18 -10.41 4.50 -0.80
CA ILE A 18 -11.14 3.28 -1.13
C ILE A 18 -11.67 2.66 0.15
N PRO A 19 -13.00 2.59 0.33
CA PRO A 19 -13.58 1.87 1.44
C PRO A 19 -13.35 0.37 1.29
N ILE A 20 -13.09 -0.29 2.40
CA ILE A 20 -12.98 -1.75 2.44
C ILE A 20 -14.37 -2.34 2.57
N GLU A 21 -14.84 -3.02 1.52
CA GLU A 21 -16.19 -3.59 1.41
C GLU A 21 -16.32 -4.95 2.13
N GLU A 22 -15.80 -5.02 3.36
CA GLU A 22 -15.84 -6.20 4.20
C GLU A 22 -16.65 -5.91 5.47
N ASP A 23 -17.40 -6.87 5.97
CA ASP A 23 -18.22 -6.68 7.17
C ASP A 23 -17.39 -6.31 8.40
N TRP A 24 -16.20 -6.90 8.54
CA TRP A 24 -15.28 -6.59 9.63
C TRP A 24 -14.75 -5.14 9.58
N ALA A 25 -14.82 -4.48 8.43
CA ALA A 25 -14.35 -3.10 8.24
C ALA A 25 -15.38 -2.06 8.67
N LYS A 26 -16.59 -2.46 8.96
CA LYS A 26 -17.66 -1.59 9.46
C LYS A 26 -17.63 -1.56 10.98
N PHE A 27 -17.79 -0.38 11.56
CA PHE A 27 -17.76 -0.21 13.01
C PHE A 27 -18.61 0.98 13.47
N ASP A 28 -19.03 0.92 14.73
CA ASP A 28 -19.74 2.01 15.37
C ASP A 28 -18.74 2.94 16.06
N HIS A 29 -18.94 4.23 15.89
CA HIS A 29 -18.17 5.27 16.54
C HIS A 29 -19.10 6.20 17.33
N VAL A 30 -18.67 6.54 18.52
CA VAL A 30 -19.38 7.53 19.35
C VAL A 30 -18.57 8.82 19.30
N THR A 31 -19.21 9.88 18.79
CA THR A 31 -18.62 11.21 18.74
C THR A 31 -18.51 11.83 20.14
N PRO A 32 -17.67 12.86 20.36
CA PRO A 32 -17.56 13.51 21.68
C PRO A 32 -18.89 14.08 22.22
N ASP A 33 -19.82 14.42 21.34
CA ASP A 33 -21.17 14.90 21.70
C ASP A 33 -22.20 13.78 21.90
N GLY A 34 -21.75 12.51 21.88
CA GLY A 34 -22.58 11.34 22.19
C GLY A 34 -23.37 10.77 21.03
N LYS A 35 -23.19 11.27 19.81
CA LYS A 35 -23.84 10.68 18.61
C LYS A 35 -23.17 9.38 18.20
N LYS A 36 -23.99 8.39 17.87
CA LYS A 36 -23.52 7.12 17.27
C LYS A 36 -23.46 7.27 15.76
N GLU A 37 -22.32 6.98 15.20
CA GLU A 37 -22.09 6.97 13.75
C GLU A 37 -21.61 5.58 13.31
N LYS A 38 -22.10 5.13 12.14
CA LYS A 38 -21.54 3.95 11.47
C LYS A 38 -20.44 4.39 10.51
N LEU A 39 -19.26 3.89 10.74
CA LEU A 39 -18.08 4.19 9.95
C LEU A 39 -17.59 2.93 9.23
N GLN A 40 -16.77 3.15 8.22
CA GLN A 40 -16.15 2.09 7.44
C GLN A 40 -14.67 2.40 7.25
N LEU A 41 -13.83 1.39 7.46
CA LEU A 41 -12.40 1.49 7.20
C LEU A 41 -12.17 1.78 5.72
N ALA A 42 -11.35 2.77 5.43
CA ALA A 42 -10.91 3.11 4.09
C ALA A 42 -9.39 3.18 4.03
N ILE A 43 -8.84 2.82 2.87
CA ILE A 43 -7.43 3.05 2.58
C ILE A 43 -7.28 4.30 1.72
N LYS A 44 -6.29 5.11 2.06
CA LYS A 44 -5.99 6.38 1.37
C LYS A 44 -4.51 6.45 1.02
N GLY A 45 -4.22 7.07 -0.08
CA GLY A 45 -2.84 7.30 -0.49
C GLY A 45 -2.72 7.98 -1.83
N THR A 46 -1.47 8.12 -2.26
CA THR A 46 -1.12 8.66 -3.58
C THR A 46 -0.09 7.74 -4.22
N ILE A 47 -0.29 7.43 -5.49
CA ILE A 47 0.63 6.65 -6.31
C ILE A 47 1.41 7.64 -7.17
N ASP A 48 2.71 7.40 -7.38
CA ASP A 48 3.55 8.36 -8.11
C ASP A 48 3.19 8.42 -9.60
N LEU A 49 3.13 7.28 -10.26
CA LEU A 49 2.85 7.23 -11.70
C LEU A 49 2.25 5.89 -12.12
N VAL A 50 1.29 5.94 -13.02
CA VAL A 50 0.74 4.76 -13.69
C VAL A 50 0.90 4.93 -15.20
N THR A 51 1.52 3.96 -15.85
CA THR A 51 1.74 3.94 -17.30
C THR A 51 1.18 2.68 -17.92
N GLU A 52 0.76 2.76 -19.18
CA GLU A 52 0.41 1.57 -19.97
C GLU A 52 1.67 1.06 -20.68
N VAL A 53 2.01 -0.19 -20.45
CA VAL A 53 3.23 -0.83 -21.00
C VAL A 53 2.92 -1.79 -22.13
N ASP A 54 1.70 -2.32 -22.16
CA ASP A 54 1.17 -3.20 -23.20
C ASP A 54 -0.36 -3.14 -23.17
N ASP A 55 -1.01 -3.75 -24.16
CA ASP A 55 -2.47 -3.81 -24.22
C ASP A 55 -3.06 -4.50 -22.98
N GLY A 56 -3.80 -3.76 -22.20
CA GLY A 56 -4.39 -4.24 -20.96
C GLY A 56 -3.41 -4.42 -19.79
N VAL A 57 -2.18 -3.95 -19.91
CA VAL A 57 -1.14 -4.06 -18.87
C VAL A 57 -0.67 -2.69 -18.46
N ILE A 58 -0.77 -2.39 -17.17
CA ILE A 58 -0.24 -1.14 -16.60
C ILE A 58 0.97 -1.41 -15.71
N GLU A 59 1.85 -0.43 -15.62
CA GLU A 59 2.94 -0.40 -14.65
C GLU A 59 2.69 0.71 -13.65
N VAL A 60 2.70 0.36 -12.40
CA VAL A 60 2.60 1.28 -11.27
C VAL A 60 4.00 1.55 -10.77
N ILE A 61 4.42 2.78 -10.81
CA ILE A 61 5.77 3.20 -10.46
C ILE A 61 5.75 3.94 -9.14
N ASP A 62 6.60 3.49 -8.22
CA ASP A 62 6.86 4.11 -6.94
C ASP A 62 8.35 4.46 -6.84
N TRP A 63 8.67 5.76 -6.70
CA TRP A 63 10.05 6.22 -6.55
C TRP A 63 10.40 6.33 -5.07
N LYS A 64 11.50 5.70 -4.68
CA LYS A 64 12.05 5.77 -3.33
C LYS A 64 13.38 6.52 -3.33
N THR A 65 13.45 7.58 -2.56
CA THR A 65 14.69 8.36 -2.35
C THR A 65 15.57 7.75 -1.26
N GLY A 66 14.97 6.96 -0.37
CA GLY A 66 15.66 6.23 0.67
C GLY A 66 16.47 5.05 0.13
N ARG A 67 17.31 4.48 0.99
CA ARG A 67 18.02 3.24 0.68
C ARG A 67 17.08 2.05 0.80
N ARG A 68 17.40 0.98 0.08
CA ARG A 68 16.66 -0.30 0.15
C ARG A 68 17.06 -1.08 1.41
N LEU A 69 16.86 -0.46 2.56
CA LEU A 69 17.20 -1.04 3.87
C LEU A 69 15.99 -1.04 4.81
N ASN A 70 15.93 -2.06 5.64
CA ASN A 70 15.01 -2.08 6.76
C ASN A 70 15.57 -1.18 7.87
N TRP A 71 14.84 -0.15 8.24
CA TRP A 71 15.26 0.83 9.25
C TRP A 71 15.45 0.22 10.65
N ALA A 72 14.70 -0.83 10.97
CA ALA A 72 14.78 -1.48 12.28
C ALA A 72 15.98 -2.42 12.40
N THR A 73 16.35 -3.12 11.33
CA THR A 73 17.39 -4.15 11.34
C THR A 73 18.65 -3.77 10.58
N GLY A 74 18.59 -2.75 9.72
CA GLY A 74 19.67 -2.38 8.81
C GLY A 74 19.88 -3.36 7.66
N GLU A 75 19.04 -4.37 7.54
CA GLU A 75 19.13 -5.38 6.49
C GLU A 75 18.58 -4.88 5.15
N GLU A 76 19.16 -5.37 4.07
CA GLU A 76 18.69 -5.08 2.72
C GLU A 76 17.32 -5.73 2.47
N LYS A 77 16.39 -4.97 1.88
CA LYS A 77 15.09 -5.50 1.43
C LYS A 77 15.30 -6.31 0.16
N THR A 78 15.15 -7.62 0.28
CA THR A 78 15.20 -8.54 -0.85
C THR A 78 13.90 -8.53 -1.65
N TYR A 79 13.90 -9.14 -2.83
CA TYR A 79 12.69 -9.31 -3.64
C TYR A 79 11.60 -10.04 -2.86
N GLU A 80 11.95 -11.09 -2.13
CA GLU A 80 11.01 -11.88 -1.32
C GLU A 80 10.38 -11.04 -0.20
N LYS A 81 11.15 -10.16 0.43
CA LYS A 81 10.63 -9.23 1.45
C LYS A 81 9.70 -8.18 0.84
N LEU A 82 9.98 -7.74 -0.38
CA LEU A 82 9.12 -6.79 -1.08
C LEU A 82 7.77 -7.40 -1.49
N LEU A 83 7.73 -8.69 -1.81
CA LEU A 83 6.48 -9.38 -2.14
C LEU A 83 5.47 -9.42 -0.99
N VAL A 84 5.92 -9.27 0.24
CA VAL A 84 5.06 -9.24 1.44
C VAL A 84 5.03 -7.85 2.10
N ASP A 85 5.56 -6.85 1.43
CA ASP A 85 5.57 -5.48 1.94
C ASP A 85 4.13 -4.93 2.00
N PRO A 86 3.66 -4.47 3.18
CA PRO A 86 2.28 -3.99 3.33
C PRO A 86 1.93 -2.81 2.43
N GLN A 87 2.86 -1.91 2.16
CA GLN A 87 2.63 -0.75 1.30
C GLN A 87 2.39 -1.17 -0.15
N LEU A 88 3.18 -2.13 -0.65
CA LEU A 88 3.03 -2.64 -2.01
C LEU A 88 1.74 -3.42 -2.19
N LEU A 89 1.39 -4.24 -1.22
CA LEU A 89 0.12 -4.97 -1.21
C LEU A 89 -1.07 -4.02 -1.17
N LEU A 90 -0.98 -2.94 -0.39
CA LEU A 90 -1.99 -1.90 -0.35
C LEU A 90 -2.14 -1.20 -1.70
N TYR A 91 -1.05 -0.82 -2.33
CA TYR A 91 -1.08 -0.19 -3.65
C TYR A 91 -1.65 -1.14 -4.72
N ASN A 92 -1.26 -2.40 -4.69
CA ASN A 92 -1.83 -3.40 -5.60
C ASN A 92 -3.35 -3.52 -5.43
N TYR A 93 -3.83 -3.58 -4.20
CA TYR A 93 -5.27 -3.59 -3.91
C TYR A 93 -5.96 -2.33 -4.44
N ALA A 94 -5.40 -1.15 -4.18
CA ALA A 94 -5.94 0.12 -4.66
C ALA A 94 -6.01 0.15 -6.19
N ILE A 95 -4.96 -0.27 -6.86
CA ILE A 95 -4.89 -0.33 -8.34
C ILE A 95 -5.95 -1.28 -8.91
N SER A 96 -6.16 -2.42 -8.28
CA SER A 96 -7.19 -3.38 -8.73
C SER A 96 -8.61 -2.80 -8.68
N LYS A 97 -8.84 -1.83 -7.80
CA LYS A 97 -10.13 -1.14 -7.68
C LYS A 97 -10.25 0.06 -8.61
N LEU A 98 -9.17 0.86 -8.73
CA LEU A 98 -9.16 2.08 -9.55
C LEU A 98 -9.09 1.79 -11.05
N PHE A 99 -8.35 0.76 -11.44
CA PHE A 99 -8.06 0.42 -12.83
C PHE A 99 -8.51 -1.01 -13.14
N SER A 100 -9.74 -1.33 -12.78
CA SER A 100 -10.32 -2.67 -12.94
C SER A 100 -10.44 -3.14 -14.40
N ASP A 101 -10.36 -2.22 -15.36
CA ASP A 101 -10.43 -2.54 -16.81
C ASP A 101 -9.13 -3.16 -17.33
N TYR A 102 -8.04 -3.04 -16.60
CA TYR A 102 -6.76 -3.63 -16.99
C TYR A 102 -6.65 -5.07 -16.53
N LYS A 103 -6.03 -5.90 -17.36
CA LYS A 103 -5.87 -7.34 -17.09
C LYS A 103 -4.80 -7.62 -16.05
N GLN A 104 -3.75 -6.78 -16.02
CA GLN A 104 -2.59 -6.99 -15.17
C GLN A 104 -1.97 -5.65 -14.78
N ALA A 105 -1.47 -5.60 -13.56
CA ALA A 105 -0.66 -4.49 -13.05
C ALA A 105 0.71 -4.99 -12.60
N ILE A 106 1.75 -4.32 -13.05
CA ILE A 106 3.12 -4.53 -12.62
C ILE A 106 3.45 -3.46 -11.59
N MET A 107 3.88 -3.87 -10.41
CA MET A 107 4.34 -2.94 -9.36
C MET A 107 5.86 -2.80 -9.48
N SER A 108 6.34 -1.59 -9.75
CA SER A 108 7.77 -1.31 -9.90
C SER A 108 8.22 -0.26 -8.88
N ILE A 109 9.25 -0.60 -8.13
CA ILE A 109 9.88 0.30 -7.16
C ILE A 109 11.24 0.69 -7.69
N PHE A 110 11.47 1.99 -7.80
CA PHE A 110 12.76 2.55 -8.18
C PHE A 110 13.44 3.15 -6.96
N TYR A 111 14.51 2.51 -6.50
CA TYR A 111 15.39 3.07 -5.49
C TYR A 111 16.46 3.90 -6.19
N ILE A 112 16.31 5.21 -6.12
CA ILE A 112 17.18 6.14 -6.85
C ILE A 112 18.68 5.96 -6.47
N ARG A 113 18.94 5.61 -5.22
CA ARG A 113 20.30 5.44 -4.70
C ARG A 113 20.88 4.04 -4.84
N ASP A 114 20.02 3.02 -4.85
CA ASP A 114 20.47 1.62 -4.77
C ASP A 114 20.19 0.84 -6.06
N GLY A 115 19.92 1.54 -7.16
CA GLY A 115 19.58 0.91 -8.42
C GLY A 115 18.15 0.36 -8.41
N GLY A 116 17.83 -0.43 -9.35
CA GLY A 116 16.50 -0.93 -9.58
C GLY A 116 16.00 -0.47 -10.92
N PRO A 117 14.89 -0.91 -11.44
CA PRO A 117 13.65 -1.23 -10.72
C PRO A 117 13.59 -2.64 -10.14
N PHE A 118 12.79 -2.77 -9.08
CA PHE A 118 12.28 -4.04 -8.60
C PHE A 118 10.82 -4.15 -9.05
N SER A 119 10.55 -5.04 -9.98
CA SER A 119 9.21 -5.19 -10.55
C SER A 119 8.59 -6.51 -10.12
N MET A 120 7.32 -6.48 -9.75
CA MET A 120 6.59 -7.65 -9.26
C MET A 120 5.13 -7.59 -9.66
N CYS A 121 4.52 -8.76 -9.79
CA CYS A 121 3.11 -8.92 -10.00
C CYS A 121 2.50 -9.60 -8.79
N PHE A 122 1.31 -9.17 -8.42
CA PHE A 122 0.52 -9.78 -7.36
C PHE A 122 -0.71 -10.46 -7.96
N ASP A 123 -1.12 -11.55 -7.35
CA ASP A 123 -2.30 -12.33 -7.74
C ASP A 123 -3.46 -12.16 -6.74
N GLU A 124 -4.53 -12.89 -6.96
CA GLU A 124 -5.70 -12.86 -6.07
C GLU A 124 -5.37 -13.34 -4.65
N SER A 125 -4.42 -14.27 -4.52
CA SER A 125 -4.00 -14.75 -3.20
C SER A 125 -3.28 -13.67 -2.40
N ASP A 126 -2.50 -12.82 -3.05
CA ASP A 126 -1.85 -11.67 -2.43
C ASP A 126 -2.88 -10.65 -1.94
N GLN A 127 -3.94 -10.43 -2.71
CA GLN A 127 -5.05 -9.55 -2.29
C GLN A 127 -5.79 -10.10 -1.07
N ALA A 128 -6.05 -11.40 -1.05
CA ALA A 128 -6.67 -12.06 0.12
C ALA A 128 -5.78 -11.98 1.35
N ASN A 129 -4.48 -12.17 1.19
CA ASN A 129 -3.49 -12.03 2.27
C ASN A 129 -3.44 -10.59 2.79
N PHE A 130 -3.50 -9.60 1.90
CA PHE A 130 -3.56 -8.19 2.30
C PHE A 130 -4.80 -7.89 3.14
N LEU A 131 -5.98 -8.33 2.71
CA LEU A 131 -7.22 -8.12 3.45
C LEU A 131 -7.18 -8.81 4.82
N SER A 132 -6.65 -10.03 4.89
CA SER A 132 -6.47 -10.76 6.15
C SER A 132 -5.52 -10.03 7.11
N MET A 133 -4.41 -9.53 6.60
CA MET A 133 -3.46 -8.74 7.38
C MET A 133 -4.10 -7.44 7.89
N LEU A 134 -4.86 -6.76 7.03
CA LEU A 134 -5.53 -5.51 7.36
C LEU A 134 -6.61 -5.74 8.43
N GLU A 135 -7.39 -6.81 8.31
CA GLU A 135 -8.39 -7.22 9.32
C GLU A 135 -7.75 -7.44 10.68
N LYS A 136 -6.68 -8.22 10.73
CA LYS A 136 -5.94 -8.49 11.95
C LYS A 136 -5.44 -7.19 12.59
N ARG A 137 -4.86 -6.31 11.81
CA ARG A 137 -4.34 -5.02 12.28
C ARG A 137 -5.47 -4.13 12.79
N PHE A 138 -6.57 -4.06 12.07
CA PHE A 138 -7.73 -3.28 12.46
C PHE A 138 -8.34 -3.76 13.78
N LYS A 139 -8.47 -5.08 13.97
CA LYS A 139 -8.93 -5.67 15.23
C LYS A 139 -7.99 -5.37 16.39
N GLN A 140 -6.67 -5.38 16.16
CA GLN A 140 -5.69 -4.96 17.17
C GLN A 140 -5.86 -3.50 17.58
N ILE A 141 -6.07 -2.60 16.61
CA ILE A 141 -6.32 -1.18 16.86
C ILE A 141 -7.57 -0.99 17.72
N LYS A 142 -8.67 -1.68 17.38
CA LYS A 142 -9.94 -1.61 18.14
C LYS A 142 -9.82 -2.08 19.58
N ARG A 143 -8.93 -3.04 19.85
CA ARG A 143 -8.68 -3.59 21.20
C ARG A 143 -7.67 -2.78 22.00
N ASN A 144 -7.01 -1.78 21.40
CA ASN A 144 -5.87 -1.08 21.99
C ASN A 144 -4.72 -2.02 22.40
N ASP A 145 -4.52 -3.11 21.66
CA ASP A 145 -3.51 -4.13 21.91
C ASP A 145 -2.11 -3.72 21.40
N PHE A 146 -1.82 -2.44 21.42
CA PHE A 146 -0.48 -1.95 21.09
C PHE A 146 0.37 -1.87 22.36
N PRO A 147 1.65 -2.29 22.30
CA PRO A 147 2.55 -2.00 23.39
C PRO A 147 2.62 -0.47 23.56
N LYS A 148 2.28 -0.02 24.77
CA LYS A 148 2.41 1.40 25.10
C LYS A 148 3.87 1.80 24.89
N PRO A 149 4.15 2.94 24.27
CA PRO A 149 5.51 3.42 24.17
C PRO A 149 6.08 3.51 25.59
N ILE A 150 7.24 2.92 25.78
CA ILE A 150 7.97 3.05 27.05
C ILE A 150 8.17 4.54 27.25
N SER A 151 7.52 5.11 28.26
CA SER A 151 7.78 6.48 28.66
C SER A 151 9.26 6.53 29.02
N LYS A 152 10.07 7.17 28.20
CA LYS A 152 11.40 7.57 28.62
C LYS A 152 11.15 8.54 29.75
N ASN A 153 11.27 8.06 30.99
CA ASN A 153 11.43 8.93 32.12
C ASN A 153 12.61 9.86 31.76
N ARG A 154 12.28 11.06 31.39
CA ARG A 154 13.30 12.11 31.38
C ARG A 154 13.66 12.31 32.84
N SER A 155 14.66 11.55 33.28
CA SER A 155 15.37 11.93 34.52
C SER A 155 15.90 13.33 34.29
N LYS A 156 15.40 14.23 35.09
CA LYS A 156 15.93 15.62 35.15
C LYS A 156 17.38 15.56 35.60
#